data_68d9a34399f13804abf79e44ae9c0589
#
_entry.id   68d9a34399f13804abf79e44ae9c0589
#
_cell.length_a   1.000
_cell.length_b   1.000
_cell.length_c   1.000
_cell.angle_alpha   90.00
_cell.angle_beta   90.00
_cell.angle_gamma   90.00
#
_symmetry.space_group_name_H-M   'P 1'
#
loop_
_entity.id
_entity.type
_entity.pdbx_description
1 polymer ?
#
loop_
_entity_poly.entity_id
_entity_poly.type
_entity_poly.pdbx_seq_one_letter_code
_entity_poly.pdbx_strand_id
1 'polypeptide(L)'
;MCTYEDLVDATLAHGLMPFVVPQLKTITLGGAVTGMGVESTSFRNGLPHESVLEMDVLTGTGEILTCSREQNVDLFRLFPNSYGSLGYAVRLKIELEPVPAYVELREERFHTVEEASRVLADVASSHTHRGEPVHGLDGVVFSEDEAYLVFARFTDEEGPTSDYTRDKIYYRSL
;
A
#
# COMPACT_ATOMS: atom_id res chain seq x y z
N MET A 1 -4.45 -6.73 18.07
CA MET A 1 -4.37 -6.79 16.60
C MET A 1 -3.53 -5.60 16.17
N CYS A 2 -2.57 -5.78 15.28
CA CYS A 2 -1.71 -4.69 14.80
C CYS A 2 -2.41 -3.97 13.65
N THR A 3 -2.77 -2.71 13.82
CA THR A 3 -3.26 -1.85 12.74
C THR A 3 -2.08 -1.30 11.93
N TYR A 4 -2.33 -0.78 10.73
CA TYR A 4 -1.28 -0.08 9.99
C TYR A 4 -0.86 1.23 10.68
N GLU A 5 -1.74 1.87 11.44
CA GLU A 5 -1.37 3.01 12.29
C GLU A 5 -0.31 2.62 13.31
N ASP A 6 -0.56 1.55 14.10
CA ASP A 6 0.40 1.04 15.08
C ASP A 6 1.73 0.63 14.42
N LEU A 7 1.64 -0.03 13.24
CA LEU A 7 2.80 -0.52 12.52
C LEU A 7 3.66 0.63 11.96
N VAL A 8 3.04 1.62 11.34
CA VAL A 8 3.72 2.79 10.78
C VAL A 8 4.37 3.60 11.89
N ASP A 9 3.67 3.87 13.00
CA ASP A 9 4.21 4.60 14.14
C ASP A 9 5.46 3.90 14.72
N ALA A 10 5.42 2.56 14.80
CA ALA A 10 6.55 1.79 15.29
C ALA A 10 7.74 1.78 14.30
N THR A 11 7.49 1.73 12.99
CA THR A 11 8.56 1.61 11.98
C THR A 11 9.17 2.96 11.61
N LEU A 12 8.39 4.04 11.59
CA LEU A 12 8.89 5.40 11.30
C LEU A 12 9.95 5.86 12.30
N ALA A 13 9.87 5.42 13.55
CA ALA A 13 10.90 5.68 14.57
C ALA A 13 12.30 5.15 14.15
N HIS A 14 12.35 4.23 13.18
CA HIS A 14 13.57 3.66 12.62
C HIS A 14 13.85 4.12 11.18
N GLY A 15 13.11 5.10 10.66
CA GLY A 15 13.21 5.55 9.27
C GLY A 15 12.75 4.50 8.24
N LEU A 16 11.84 3.62 8.65
CA LEU A 16 11.32 2.53 7.83
C LEU A 16 9.80 2.60 7.73
N MET A 17 9.25 2.04 6.65
CA MET A 17 7.82 1.86 6.48
C MET A 17 7.49 0.53 5.81
N PRO A 18 6.25 0.00 5.97
CA PRO A 18 5.77 -1.12 5.18
C PRO A 18 5.74 -0.77 3.69
N PHE A 19 6.00 -1.74 2.80
CA PHE A 19 5.98 -1.55 1.35
C PHE A 19 4.64 -1.02 0.82
N VAL A 20 3.55 -1.42 1.46
CA VAL A 20 2.18 -1.03 1.10
C VAL A 20 1.45 -0.61 2.37
N VAL A 21 0.98 0.63 2.41
CA VAL A 21 0.24 1.18 3.54
C VAL A 21 -1.18 1.53 3.08
N PRO A 22 -2.22 0.89 3.63
CA PRO A 22 -3.60 1.21 3.30
C PRO A 22 -3.97 2.65 3.62
N GLN A 23 -4.78 3.25 2.74
CA GLN A 23 -5.33 4.59 2.92
C GLN A 23 -6.14 4.69 4.23
N LEU A 24 -6.83 3.62 4.60
CA LEU A 24 -7.51 3.51 5.89
C LEU A 24 -6.57 2.85 6.91
N LYS A 25 -5.82 3.64 7.62
CA LYS A 25 -4.81 3.20 8.59
C LYS A 25 -5.31 2.32 9.74
N THR A 26 -6.62 2.27 9.96
CA THR A 26 -7.26 1.38 10.94
C THR A 26 -7.39 -0.08 10.48
N ILE A 27 -7.09 -0.37 9.20
CA ILE A 27 -7.02 -1.74 8.68
C ILE A 27 -5.88 -2.47 9.40
N THR A 28 -6.11 -3.73 9.76
CA THR A 28 -5.07 -4.56 10.38
C THR A 28 -4.18 -5.20 9.32
N LEU A 29 -2.90 -5.41 9.64
CA LEU A 29 -1.95 -6.07 8.75
C LEU A 29 -2.47 -7.45 8.29
N GLY A 30 -2.98 -8.27 9.21
CA GLY A 30 -3.57 -9.56 8.88
C GLY A 30 -4.78 -9.44 7.95
N GLY A 31 -5.62 -8.43 8.13
CA GLY A 31 -6.76 -8.13 7.26
C GLY A 31 -6.34 -7.76 5.84
N ALA A 32 -5.31 -6.92 5.70
CA ALA A 32 -4.78 -6.53 4.40
C ALA A 32 -4.15 -7.72 3.65
N VAL A 33 -3.44 -8.61 4.36
CA VAL A 33 -2.85 -9.82 3.77
C VAL A 33 -3.93 -10.78 3.28
N THR A 34 -4.97 -11.01 4.08
CA THR A 34 -6.06 -11.92 3.69
C THR A 34 -7.02 -11.31 2.67
N GLY A 35 -7.12 -9.99 2.58
CA GLY A 35 -8.04 -9.29 1.68
C GLY A 35 -7.40 -8.79 0.38
N MET A 36 -6.05 -8.82 0.27
CA MET A 36 -5.29 -8.37 -0.90
C MET A 36 -5.63 -6.92 -1.30
N GLY A 37 -5.41 -5.96 -0.39
CA GLY A 37 -5.62 -4.55 -0.69
C GLY A 37 -4.68 -4.02 -1.78
N VAL A 38 -5.16 -3.09 -2.61
CA VAL A 38 -4.35 -2.34 -3.58
C VAL A 38 -4.24 -0.90 -3.10
N GLU A 39 -3.02 -0.36 -3.07
CA GLU A 39 -2.74 0.99 -2.57
C GLU A 39 -1.75 1.71 -3.49
N SER A 40 -1.50 2.99 -3.23
CA SER A 40 -0.71 3.86 -4.11
C SER A 40 0.70 3.36 -4.44
N THR A 41 1.31 2.54 -3.58
CA THR A 41 2.65 1.96 -3.80
C THR A 41 2.61 0.57 -4.44
N SER A 42 1.41 0.00 -4.65
CA SER A 42 1.26 -1.39 -5.13
C SER A 42 1.79 -1.61 -6.54
N PHE A 43 1.76 -0.59 -7.41
CA PHE A 43 2.32 -0.70 -8.76
C PHE A 43 3.84 -0.98 -8.75
N ARG A 44 4.53 -0.60 -7.67
CA ARG A 44 5.97 -0.76 -7.46
C ARG A 44 6.30 -1.94 -6.54
N ASN A 45 5.53 -2.09 -5.48
CA ASN A 45 5.83 -2.99 -4.35
C ASN A 45 4.94 -4.25 -4.32
N GLY A 46 3.99 -4.38 -5.24
CA GLY A 46 2.99 -5.45 -5.19
C GLY A 46 1.91 -5.21 -4.13
N LEU A 47 1.26 -6.27 -3.70
CA LEU A 47 0.18 -6.21 -2.71
C LEU A 47 0.72 -6.48 -1.29
N PRO A 48 -0.01 -6.18 -0.21
CA PRO A 48 0.47 -6.35 1.17
C PRO A 48 1.08 -7.71 1.49
N HIS A 49 0.52 -8.79 0.93
CA HIS A 49 0.99 -10.15 1.18
C HIS A 49 2.35 -10.46 0.54
N GLU A 50 2.77 -9.71 -0.49
CA GLU A 50 4.02 -9.95 -1.20
C GLU A 50 5.24 -9.54 -0.37
N SER A 51 5.05 -8.64 0.60
CA SER A 51 6.06 -8.28 1.60
C SER A 51 6.21 -9.31 2.73
N VAL A 52 5.30 -10.30 2.81
CA VAL A 52 5.32 -11.29 3.90
C VAL A 52 6.40 -12.33 3.65
N LEU A 53 7.30 -12.48 4.62
CA LEU A 53 8.37 -13.48 4.62
C LEU A 53 7.94 -14.77 5.31
N GLU A 54 7.16 -14.64 6.38
CA GLU A 54 6.73 -15.74 7.24
C GLU A 54 5.47 -15.33 7.99
N MET A 55 4.59 -16.26 8.27
CA MET A 55 3.41 -16.02 9.11
C MET A 55 3.08 -17.25 9.97
N ASP A 56 2.45 -17.00 11.11
CA ASP A 56 1.81 -18.02 11.93
C ASP A 56 0.30 -17.91 11.74
N VAL A 57 -0.31 -19.01 11.30
CA VAL A 57 -1.74 -19.08 11.00
C VAL A 57 -2.44 -19.97 12.01
N LEU A 58 -3.42 -19.42 12.73
CA LEU A 58 -4.36 -20.20 13.54
C LEU A 58 -5.42 -20.78 12.60
N THR A 59 -5.39 -22.11 12.45
CA THR A 59 -6.29 -22.85 11.56
C THR A 59 -7.65 -23.16 12.22
N GLY A 60 -8.60 -23.61 11.43
CA GLY A 60 -9.91 -24.06 11.92
C GLY A 60 -9.88 -25.28 12.85
N THR A 61 -8.76 -26.01 12.92
CA THR A 61 -8.52 -27.11 13.88
C THR A 61 -8.01 -26.65 15.23
N GLY A 62 -7.71 -25.33 15.37
CA GLY A 62 -7.11 -24.77 16.57
C GLY A 62 -5.59 -24.89 16.66
N GLU A 63 -4.94 -25.37 15.62
CA GLU A 63 -3.48 -25.44 15.52
C GLU A 63 -2.90 -24.12 14.99
N ILE A 64 -1.71 -23.75 15.48
CA ILE A 64 -0.94 -22.65 14.92
C ILE A 64 0.16 -23.25 14.03
N LEU A 65 0.11 -22.93 12.75
CA LEU A 65 1.07 -23.39 11.76
C LEU A 65 1.92 -22.22 11.29
N THR A 66 3.25 -22.35 11.45
CA THR A 66 4.21 -21.44 10.82
C THR A 66 4.31 -21.78 9.34
N CYS A 67 4.13 -20.80 8.47
CA CYS A 67 4.24 -20.97 7.03
C CYS A 67 5.08 -19.86 6.38
N SER A 68 5.81 -20.27 5.33
CA SER A 68 6.72 -19.42 4.57
C SER A 68 6.87 -19.96 3.15
N ARG A 69 7.78 -19.39 2.36
CA ARG A 69 8.12 -19.92 1.02
C ARG A 69 8.76 -21.30 1.07
N GLU A 70 9.22 -21.77 2.24
CA GLU A 70 9.95 -23.03 2.44
C GLU A 70 9.22 -24.02 3.36
N GLN A 71 8.28 -23.52 4.18
CA GLN A 71 7.55 -24.32 5.17
C GLN A 71 6.05 -24.11 5.01
N ASN A 72 5.27 -25.21 5.02
CA ASN A 72 3.82 -25.19 4.81
C ASN A 72 3.43 -24.32 3.60
N VAL A 73 4.15 -24.55 2.48
CA VAL A 73 4.18 -23.71 1.29
C VAL A 73 2.80 -23.49 0.69
N ASP A 74 1.96 -24.54 0.68
CA ASP A 74 0.61 -24.45 0.13
C ASP A 74 -0.27 -23.50 0.95
N LEU A 75 -0.21 -23.58 2.28
CA LEU A 75 -0.92 -22.65 3.15
C LEU A 75 -0.41 -21.21 2.95
N PHE A 76 0.91 -21.03 2.85
CA PHE A 76 1.52 -19.72 2.61
C PHE A 76 1.04 -19.09 1.31
N ARG A 77 0.96 -19.86 0.23
CA ARG A 77 0.53 -19.39 -1.11
C ARG A 77 -0.97 -19.14 -1.22
N LEU A 78 -1.78 -19.94 -0.52
CA LEU A 78 -3.23 -19.86 -0.60
C LEU A 78 -3.85 -18.94 0.44
N PHE A 79 -3.09 -18.54 1.46
CA PHE A 79 -3.58 -17.68 2.53
C PHE A 79 -4.00 -16.27 2.06
N PRO A 80 -3.25 -15.57 1.16
CA PRO A 80 -3.72 -14.33 0.55
C PRO A 80 -5.04 -14.54 -0.18
N ASN A 81 -5.93 -13.54 -0.11
CA ASN A 81 -7.28 -13.59 -0.69
C ASN A 81 -8.20 -14.71 -0.13
N SER A 82 -7.85 -15.28 1.02
CA SER A 82 -8.66 -16.33 1.64
C SER A 82 -9.84 -15.80 2.47
N TYR A 83 -9.82 -14.52 2.77
CA TYR A 83 -10.86 -13.84 3.59
C TYR A 83 -11.19 -14.60 4.90
N GLY A 84 -10.16 -15.18 5.51
CA GLY A 84 -10.28 -15.94 6.77
C GLY A 84 -10.78 -17.38 6.64
N SER A 85 -11.04 -17.89 5.42
CA SER A 85 -11.49 -19.27 5.21
C SER A 85 -10.44 -20.32 5.56
N LEU A 86 -9.15 -19.95 5.54
CA LEU A 86 -8.03 -20.82 5.89
C LEU A 86 -7.51 -20.61 7.32
N GLY A 87 -8.02 -19.60 8.03
CA GLY A 87 -7.61 -19.27 9.38
C GLY A 87 -7.27 -17.78 9.57
N TYR A 88 -6.61 -17.47 10.67
CA TYR A 88 -6.22 -16.12 11.03
C TYR A 88 -4.71 -16.01 11.20
N ALA A 89 -4.08 -15.03 10.56
CA ALA A 89 -2.68 -14.72 10.83
C ALA A 89 -2.55 -14.09 12.21
N VAL A 90 -1.89 -14.79 13.13
CA VAL A 90 -1.64 -14.33 14.51
C VAL A 90 -0.27 -13.68 14.66
N ARG A 91 0.65 -13.93 13.72
CA ARG A 91 1.95 -13.28 13.59
C ARG A 91 2.32 -13.17 12.12
N LEU A 92 2.93 -12.04 11.74
CA LEU A 92 3.43 -11.80 10.39
C LEU A 92 4.85 -11.21 10.49
N LYS A 93 5.77 -11.73 9.72
CA LYS A 93 7.09 -11.16 9.47
C LYS A 93 7.09 -10.57 8.07
N ILE A 94 7.31 -9.26 7.97
CA ILE A 94 7.23 -8.53 6.70
C ILE A 94 8.55 -7.82 6.41
N GLU A 95 8.75 -7.49 5.14
CA GLU A 95 9.80 -6.58 4.70
C GLU A 95 9.35 -5.12 4.88
N LEU A 96 10.32 -4.26 5.13
CA LEU A 96 10.14 -2.83 5.26
C LEU A 96 11.09 -2.13 4.29
N GLU A 97 10.78 -0.90 3.88
CA GLU A 97 11.65 -0.06 3.08
C GLU A 97 12.04 1.23 3.83
N PRO A 98 13.22 1.79 3.54
CA PRO A 98 13.57 3.13 4.02
C PRO A 98 12.58 4.17 3.50
N VAL A 99 12.21 5.11 4.37
CA VAL A 99 11.34 6.22 4.00
C VAL A 99 12.02 7.55 4.36
N PRO A 100 12.07 8.53 3.43
CA PRO A 100 12.54 9.87 3.72
C PRO A 100 11.51 10.68 4.52
N ALA A 101 11.91 11.89 4.92
CA ALA A 101 11.10 12.72 5.82
C ALA A 101 9.79 13.23 5.20
N TYR A 102 9.75 13.38 3.88
CA TYR A 102 8.63 14.01 3.18
C TYR A 102 8.16 13.20 1.98
N VAL A 103 6.91 13.45 1.62
CA VAL A 103 6.30 13.00 0.35
C VAL A 103 5.82 14.25 -0.38
N GLU A 104 6.37 14.50 -1.56
CA GLU A 104 5.86 15.52 -2.47
C GLU A 104 4.70 14.92 -3.28
N LEU A 105 3.56 15.60 -3.29
CA LEU A 105 2.40 15.23 -4.09
C LEU A 105 2.27 16.18 -5.28
N ARG A 106 2.03 15.63 -6.46
CA ARG A 106 1.67 16.37 -7.67
C ARG A 106 0.39 15.81 -8.23
N GLU A 107 -0.58 16.67 -8.41
CA GLU A 107 -1.91 16.35 -8.91
C GLU A 107 -2.04 16.85 -10.35
N GLU A 108 -2.53 16.01 -11.26
CA GLU A 108 -2.77 16.37 -12.64
C GLU A 108 -4.20 16.01 -13.04
N ARG A 109 -4.91 17.00 -13.60
CA ARG A 109 -6.25 16.82 -14.14
C ARG A 109 -6.18 16.34 -15.59
N PHE A 110 -7.07 15.40 -15.92
CA PHE A 110 -7.27 14.86 -17.27
C PHE A 110 -8.72 15.08 -17.69
N HIS A 111 -8.94 15.35 -18.97
CA HIS A 111 -10.25 15.61 -19.53
C HIS A 111 -10.93 14.35 -20.10
N THR A 112 -10.23 13.21 -20.11
CA THR A 112 -10.79 11.92 -20.45
C THR A 112 -10.16 10.81 -19.62
N VAL A 113 -10.95 9.77 -19.35
CA VAL A 113 -10.46 8.58 -18.64
C VAL A 113 -9.36 7.86 -19.44
N GLU A 114 -9.44 7.91 -20.78
CA GLU A 114 -8.46 7.32 -21.68
C GLU A 114 -7.08 7.98 -21.58
N GLU A 115 -7.04 9.31 -21.44
CA GLU A 115 -5.77 10.03 -21.23
C GLU A 115 -5.16 9.67 -19.87
N ALA A 116 -5.96 9.73 -18.81
CA ALA A 116 -5.53 9.34 -17.47
C ALA A 116 -5.02 7.90 -17.45
N SER A 117 -5.74 6.96 -18.07
CA SER A 117 -5.36 5.54 -18.13
C SER A 117 -4.06 5.30 -18.88
N ARG A 118 -3.78 6.03 -19.96
CA ARG A 118 -2.50 5.95 -20.68
C ARG A 118 -1.34 6.41 -19.81
N VAL A 119 -1.49 7.57 -19.17
CA VAL A 119 -0.45 8.09 -18.27
C VAL A 119 -0.23 7.17 -17.07
N LEU A 120 -1.31 6.64 -16.49
CA LEU A 120 -1.22 5.67 -15.40
C LEU A 120 -0.44 4.42 -15.83
N ALA A 121 -0.73 3.85 -17.00
CA ALA A 121 -0.04 2.68 -17.52
C ALA A 121 1.45 2.95 -17.81
N ASP A 122 1.77 4.13 -18.35
CA ASP A 122 3.15 4.54 -18.62
C ASP A 122 3.94 4.69 -17.31
N VAL A 123 3.36 5.33 -16.30
CA VAL A 123 3.98 5.50 -14.99
C VAL A 123 4.12 4.16 -14.27
N ALA A 124 3.11 3.31 -14.32
CA ALA A 124 3.16 1.98 -13.69
C ALA A 124 4.28 1.10 -14.26
N SER A 125 4.64 1.28 -15.55
CA SER A 125 5.73 0.53 -16.17
C SER A 125 7.09 1.19 -16.04
N SER A 126 7.16 2.54 -16.07
CA SER A 126 8.45 3.28 -16.07
C SER A 126 8.89 3.71 -14.67
N HIS A 127 7.98 3.76 -13.71
CA HIS A 127 8.15 4.34 -12.36
C HIS A 127 8.58 5.82 -12.40
N THR A 128 8.32 6.51 -13.52
CA THR A 128 8.67 7.93 -13.71
C THR A 128 7.55 8.69 -14.35
N HIS A 129 7.47 10.00 -14.06
CA HIS A 129 6.58 10.93 -14.76
C HIS A 129 7.34 12.24 -15.02
N ARG A 130 7.36 12.69 -16.29
CA ARG A 130 8.08 13.92 -16.72
C ARG A 130 9.55 13.96 -16.27
N GLY A 131 10.20 12.81 -16.21
CA GLY A 131 11.61 12.69 -15.81
C GLY A 131 11.85 12.59 -14.30
N GLU A 132 10.81 12.70 -13.48
CA GLU A 132 10.88 12.56 -12.03
C GLU A 132 10.44 11.16 -11.59
N PRO A 133 11.04 10.59 -10.52
CA PRO A 133 10.63 9.31 -9.99
C PRO A 133 9.23 9.39 -9.34
N VAL A 134 8.43 8.35 -9.51
CA VAL A 134 7.13 8.19 -8.87
C VAL A 134 7.18 6.99 -7.92
N HIS A 135 6.97 7.24 -6.63
CA HIS A 135 6.99 6.24 -5.58
C HIS A 135 5.59 5.78 -5.15
N GLY A 136 4.60 6.66 -5.33
CA GLY A 136 3.19 6.35 -5.13
C GLY A 136 2.36 6.90 -6.29
N LEU A 137 1.34 6.15 -6.71
CA LEU A 137 0.45 6.50 -7.80
C LEU A 137 -0.99 6.23 -7.37
N ASP A 138 -1.81 7.25 -7.46
CA ASP A 138 -3.23 7.15 -7.12
C ASP A 138 -4.05 7.90 -8.16
N GLY A 139 -5.35 7.67 -8.19
CA GLY A 139 -6.22 8.35 -9.13
C GLY A 139 -7.68 8.31 -8.72
N VAL A 140 -8.42 9.31 -9.22
CA VAL A 140 -9.86 9.40 -9.01
C VAL A 140 -10.54 9.88 -10.29
N VAL A 141 -11.70 9.30 -10.58
CA VAL A 141 -12.57 9.69 -11.68
C VAL A 141 -13.84 10.27 -11.09
N PHE A 142 -14.08 11.56 -11.32
CA PHE A 142 -15.29 12.24 -10.87
C PHE A 142 -16.41 12.20 -11.93
N SER A 143 -16.05 12.24 -13.21
CA SER A 143 -16.98 12.17 -14.34
C SER A 143 -16.27 11.65 -15.60
N GLU A 144 -16.96 11.57 -16.72
CA GLU A 144 -16.39 11.15 -18.02
C GLU A 144 -15.30 12.10 -18.54
N ASP A 145 -15.39 13.39 -18.13
CA ASP A 145 -14.50 14.47 -18.56
C ASP A 145 -13.65 15.03 -17.39
N GLU A 146 -13.64 14.35 -16.25
CA GLU A 146 -12.90 14.80 -15.08
C GLU A 146 -12.26 13.63 -14.32
N ALA A 147 -10.98 13.44 -14.52
CA ALA A 147 -10.15 12.50 -13.80
C ALA A 147 -8.87 13.20 -13.29
N TYR A 148 -8.34 12.71 -12.18
CA TYR A 148 -7.08 13.18 -11.62
C TYR A 148 -6.17 11.98 -11.38
N LEU A 149 -4.87 12.18 -11.61
CA LEU A 149 -3.81 11.30 -11.10
C LEU A 149 -2.98 12.07 -10.08
N VAL A 150 -2.61 11.38 -9.01
CA VAL A 150 -1.76 11.90 -7.94
C VAL A 150 -0.47 11.11 -7.95
N PHE A 151 0.63 11.83 -8.17
CA PHE A 151 1.98 11.27 -8.20
C PHE A 151 2.69 11.64 -6.91
N ALA A 152 3.16 10.64 -6.17
CA ALA A 152 3.90 10.83 -4.94
C ALA A 152 5.39 10.57 -5.16
N ARG A 153 6.24 11.52 -4.78
CA ARG A 153 7.70 11.41 -4.78
C ARG A 153 8.22 11.46 -3.35
N PHE A 154 8.95 10.46 -2.94
CA PHE A 154 9.66 10.45 -1.66
C PHE A 154 10.86 11.40 -1.73
N THR A 155 11.03 12.25 -0.72
CA THR A 155 12.09 13.28 -0.70
C THR A 155 12.51 13.64 0.72
N ASP A 156 13.78 14.09 0.86
CA ASP A 156 14.28 14.72 2.08
C ASP A 156 14.30 16.26 1.97
N GLU A 157 13.83 16.80 0.84
CA GLU A 157 13.73 18.24 0.64
C GLU A 157 12.58 18.79 1.47
N GLU A 158 12.90 19.73 2.38
CA GLU A 158 11.90 20.40 3.20
C GLU A 158 11.10 21.41 2.36
N GLY A 159 9.78 21.39 2.53
CA GLY A 159 8.85 22.27 1.82
C GLY A 159 7.62 22.58 2.66
N PRO A 160 6.67 23.36 2.12
CA PRO A 160 5.40 23.58 2.76
C PRO A 160 4.63 22.25 2.86
N THR A 161 4.17 21.93 4.08
CA THR A 161 3.41 20.70 4.33
C THR A 161 1.91 20.98 4.35
N SER A 162 1.13 20.07 3.76
CA SER A 162 -0.34 20.08 3.82
C SER A 162 -0.83 19.26 5.02
N ASP A 163 -1.91 19.71 5.64
CA ASP A 163 -2.59 18.97 6.70
C ASP A 163 -3.91 18.39 6.17
N TYR A 164 -3.90 17.09 5.87
CA TYR A 164 -5.09 16.37 5.42
C TYR A 164 -5.91 15.76 6.57
N THR A 165 -5.50 15.93 7.82
CA THR A 165 -6.21 15.34 8.97
C THR A 165 -7.62 15.86 9.12
N ARG A 166 -7.88 17.10 8.66
CA ARG A 166 -9.19 17.73 8.68
C ARG A 166 -10.16 17.09 7.68
N ASP A 167 -9.70 16.80 6.47
CA ASP A 167 -10.55 16.32 5.36
C ASP A 167 -10.66 14.79 5.35
N LYS A 168 -9.74 14.08 5.99
CA LYS A 168 -9.66 12.63 6.17
C LYS A 168 -9.48 11.81 4.89
N ILE A 169 -9.73 12.38 3.72
CA ILE A 169 -9.68 11.73 2.42
C ILE A 169 -9.00 12.68 1.44
N TYR A 170 -7.91 12.24 0.78
CA TYR A 170 -7.06 13.07 -0.06
C TYR A 170 -7.79 13.73 -1.25
N TYR A 171 -8.72 13.02 -1.90
CA TYR A 171 -9.43 13.56 -3.07
C TYR A 171 -10.41 14.69 -2.76
N ARG A 172 -10.59 15.07 -1.51
CA ARG A 172 -11.34 16.28 -1.15
C ARG A 172 -10.52 17.55 -1.32
N SER A 173 -9.22 17.41 -1.54
CA SER A 173 -8.30 18.52 -1.79
C SER A 173 -7.99 18.73 -3.28
N LEU A 174 -8.50 17.86 -4.15
CA LEU A 174 -8.37 17.94 -5.62
C LEU A 174 -9.29 19.00 -6.24
#